data_3c8065c7232532c7eb444a464b0ebe5e
#
_entry.id   3c8065c7232532c7eb444a464b0ebe5e
#
_cell.length_a   1.000
_cell.length_b   1.000
_cell.length_c   1.000
_cell.angle_alpha   90.00
_cell.angle_beta   90.00
_cell.angle_gamma   90.00
#
_symmetry.space_group_name_H-M   'P 1'
#
loop_
_entity.id
_entity.type
_entity.pdbx_description
1 polymer ?
#
loop_
_entity_poly.entity_id
_entity_poly.type
_entity_poly.pdbx_seq_one_letter_code
_entity_poly.pdbx_strand_id
1 'polypeptide(L)'
;MLKKIFAALLSLLMLTGAMTGCGSSPSVSQPNSAVQSQGTVKKDPVTITIWHEAEEGIVKELQTELDKLAPDVVVKLERKEKMSDSLKLVGNDPNSAPDMYFFAHDKIGVMAQMGILAPITDFVSKDDMTDLMPMTVTAATYQNQIYQLPIYFETQMFMYNKKLMKEPPATTDDLLAYMKENTKNGTYGFVEQHSTAYYTASWLHAFGGYIINDKAEPGLDLKATQDAVTYHKQFVKYMPVDGEYNTMTALFKEGKAHSTIGGPWLVPTMKAAGIDLGIAPMPTVNATGKPLTPYSGVQGVSVLKVAAEKKKDAITAVLKQLLKPDIGIALAKSASSAPANQKCYDNADVKANEMIVAMKKTADNVVPMPNIPEMDVMWTVTENMLAAVNKNNADPASSCKSAQQEALKQIQAMK
;
A
#
# COMPACT_ATOMS: atom_id res chain seq x y z
N MET A 1 20.31 -28.07 -37.72
CA MET A 1 21.76 -27.99 -38.05
C MET A 1 22.39 -27.13 -36.98
N LEU A 2 23.32 -27.39 -36.28
CA LEU A 2 24.42 -28.27 -35.87
C LEU A 2 24.63 -27.95 -34.38
N LYS A 3 24.52 -28.81 -33.45
CA LYS A 3 25.39 -29.80 -32.80
C LYS A 3 26.86 -29.35 -32.57
N LYS A 4 27.26 -29.38 -31.30
CA LYS A 4 28.36 -30.13 -30.63
C LYS A 4 29.08 -29.26 -29.63
N ILE A 5 29.13 -29.59 -28.31
CA ILE A 5 29.89 -30.59 -27.54
C ILE A 5 31.35 -30.17 -27.30
N PHE A 6 31.76 -30.13 -25.99
CA PHE A 6 32.95 -30.72 -25.35
C PHE A 6 33.06 -30.11 -23.94
N ALA A 7 32.89 -30.76 -22.85
CA ALA A 7 33.55 -31.89 -22.17
C ALA A 7 34.87 -31.52 -21.48
N ALA A 8 34.79 -31.60 -20.17
CA ALA A 8 35.65 -32.12 -19.11
C ALA A 8 37.20 -31.93 -19.17
N LEU A 9 37.74 -31.58 -18.01
CA LEU A 9 38.92 -32.31 -17.47
C LEU A 9 39.08 -32.08 -15.96
N LEU A 10 39.13 -33.21 -15.30
CA LEU A 10 39.49 -33.52 -13.92
C LEU A 10 41.01 -33.45 -13.77
N SER A 11 41.57 -32.97 -12.67
CA SER A 11 42.86 -33.47 -12.15
C SER A 11 42.98 -33.30 -10.65
N LEU A 12 43.05 -34.42 -10.05
CA LEU A 12 43.39 -34.84 -8.70
C LEU A 12 44.91 -34.73 -8.50
N LEU A 13 45.38 -34.16 -7.38
CA LEU A 13 46.68 -34.48 -6.83
C LEU A 13 46.67 -34.49 -5.31
N MET A 14 46.74 -35.70 -4.74
CA MET A 14 47.21 -35.96 -3.37
C MET A 14 48.74 -35.92 -3.36
N LEU A 15 49.33 -35.42 -2.31
CA LEU A 15 50.58 -35.99 -1.79
C LEU A 15 50.73 -35.79 -0.29
N THR A 16 50.97 -36.89 0.36
CA THR A 16 51.28 -37.18 1.75
C THR A 16 52.74 -36.81 2.10
N GLY A 17 52.98 -36.51 3.37
CA GLY A 17 54.30 -36.44 3.94
C GLY A 17 54.27 -36.38 5.44
N ALA A 18 54.59 -37.50 6.08
CA ALA A 18 54.65 -37.68 7.53
C ALA A 18 56.10 -37.62 8.05
N MET A 19 56.21 -37.56 9.39
CA MET A 19 57.30 -38.00 10.30
C MET A 19 58.26 -36.91 10.77
N THR A 20 58.37 -36.72 12.02
CA THR A 20 58.91 -37.29 13.28
C THR A 20 59.96 -36.39 13.92
N GLY A 21 59.97 -36.27 15.20
CA GLY A 21 61.06 -35.72 16.01
C GLY A 21 60.67 -35.48 17.48
N CYS A 22 61.04 -36.43 18.33
CA CYS A 22 60.97 -36.41 19.77
C CYS A 22 61.99 -35.46 20.41
N GLY A 23 61.70 -34.95 21.62
CA GLY A 23 62.73 -34.71 22.64
C GLY A 23 62.44 -33.65 23.69
N SER A 24 62.12 -34.12 24.94
CA SER A 24 62.54 -33.61 26.25
C SER A 24 61.84 -32.39 26.89
N SER A 25 61.10 -32.66 27.96
CA SER A 25 60.72 -31.77 29.07
C SER A 25 61.88 -31.63 30.09
N PRO A 26 61.76 -30.87 31.23
CA PRO A 26 60.81 -29.82 31.65
C PRO A 26 61.51 -28.57 32.29
N SER A 27 60.83 -27.45 32.40
CA SER A 27 61.03 -26.54 33.52
C SER A 27 59.76 -25.72 33.83
N VAL A 28 59.41 -25.80 35.09
CA VAL A 28 58.27 -25.15 35.75
C VAL A 28 58.57 -23.67 35.90
N SER A 29 57.63 -22.80 35.54
CA SER A 29 57.45 -21.44 36.12
C SER A 29 55.99 -21.03 36.00
N GLN A 30 55.47 -20.58 37.13
CA GLN A 30 54.08 -20.21 37.43
C GLN A 30 53.63 -18.87 36.84
N PRO A 31 52.39 -18.45 37.09
CA PRO A 31 51.42 -18.04 36.07
C PRO A 31 51.36 -16.53 35.91
N ASN A 32 51.31 -16.08 34.67
CA ASN A 32 50.88 -14.71 34.36
C ASN A 32 49.43 -14.76 33.91
N SER A 33 48.56 -14.14 34.71
CA SER A 33 47.15 -13.96 34.41
C SER A 33 46.98 -13.17 33.11
N ALA A 34 46.88 -13.87 31.99
CA ALA A 34 46.37 -13.26 30.76
C ALA A 34 44.88 -13.03 30.91
N VAL A 35 44.52 -11.77 31.04
CA VAL A 35 43.14 -11.31 30.82
C VAL A 35 42.75 -11.76 29.42
N GLN A 36 41.92 -12.80 29.32
CA GLN A 36 41.25 -13.15 28.12
C GLN A 36 40.29 -11.97 27.78
N SER A 37 40.70 -11.13 26.84
CA SER A 37 39.75 -10.29 26.14
C SER A 37 38.74 -11.23 25.47
N GLN A 38 37.53 -11.30 26.00
CA GLN A 38 36.39 -11.88 25.31
C GLN A 38 36.24 -11.11 24.03
N GLY A 39 36.76 -11.67 22.94
CA GLY A 39 36.44 -11.22 21.60
C GLY A 39 34.93 -11.34 21.43
N THR A 40 34.27 -10.21 21.27
CA THR A 40 32.87 -10.16 20.85
C THR A 40 32.79 -10.95 19.54
N VAL A 41 32.17 -12.12 19.60
CA VAL A 41 31.81 -12.88 18.41
C VAL A 41 30.88 -11.98 17.61
N LYS A 42 31.38 -11.39 16.51
CA LYS A 42 30.53 -10.66 15.57
C LYS A 42 29.50 -11.67 15.05
N LYS A 43 28.25 -11.48 15.46
CA LYS A 43 27.11 -12.24 14.93
C LYS A 43 26.93 -11.80 13.49
N ASP A 44 26.76 -12.75 12.57
CA ASP A 44 26.46 -12.41 11.18
C ASP A 44 25.17 -11.60 11.11
N PRO A 45 25.10 -10.58 10.22
CA PRO A 45 23.90 -9.74 10.08
C PRO A 45 22.69 -10.57 9.67
N VAL A 46 21.56 -10.30 10.30
CA VAL A 46 20.28 -10.93 9.94
C VAL A 46 19.62 -10.14 8.81
N THR A 47 19.35 -10.81 7.70
CA THR A 47 18.59 -10.18 6.59
C THR A 47 17.09 -10.31 6.82
N ILE A 48 16.38 -9.20 6.70
CA ILE A 48 14.91 -9.10 6.67
C ILE A 48 14.48 -8.68 5.27
N THR A 49 13.63 -9.48 4.62
CA THR A 49 13.03 -9.17 3.32
C THR A 49 11.61 -8.67 3.51
N ILE A 50 11.31 -7.50 2.95
CA ILE A 50 9.99 -6.87 2.97
C ILE A 50 9.50 -6.73 1.53
N TRP A 51 8.40 -7.39 1.18
CA TRP A 51 7.75 -7.18 -0.12
C TRP A 51 6.85 -5.94 -0.10
N HIS A 52 6.76 -5.24 -1.24
CA HIS A 52 5.94 -4.03 -1.38
C HIS A 52 5.46 -3.81 -2.83
N GLU A 53 4.43 -2.99 -2.98
CA GLU A 53 3.97 -2.39 -4.25
C GLU A 53 4.07 -0.86 -4.23
N ALA A 54 4.71 -0.28 -3.20
CA ALA A 54 4.80 1.15 -3.01
C ALA A 54 5.60 1.87 -4.10
N GLU A 55 5.29 3.14 -4.30
CA GLU A 55 6.00 4.03 -5.22
C GLU A 55 7.45 4.28 -4.77
N GLU A 56 8.34 4.53 -5.73
CA GLU A 56 9.78 4.67 -5.51
C GLU A 56 10.13 5.70 -4.42
N GLY A 57 9.43 6.83 -4.38
CA GLY A 57 9.65 7.87 -3.37
C GLY A 57 9.40 7.38 -1.94
N ILE A 58 8.39 6.55 -1.72
CA ILE A 58 8.08 5.94 -0.42
C ILE A 58 9.13 4.90 -0.06
N VAL A 59 9.48 4.04 -1.02
CA VAL A 59 10.48 2.97 -0.82
C VAL A 59 11.83 3.55 -0.42
N LYS A 60 12.25 4.64 -1.06
CA LYS A 60 13.51 5.33 -0.75
C LYS A 60 13.56 5.81 0.71
N GLU A 61 12.50 6.43 1.20
CA GLU A 61 12.45 6.89 2.60
C GLU A 61 12.42 5.71 3.58
N LEU A 62 11.62 4.67 3.29
CA LEU A 62 11.61 3.45 4.10
C LEU A 62 13.00 2.82 4.17
N GLN A 63 13.70 2.67 3.04
CA GLN A 63 15.04 2.09 3.00
C GLN A 63 16.03 2.95 3.81
N THR A 64 15.98 4.28 3.64
CA THR A 64 16.85 5.20 4.38
C THR A 64 16.70 5.06 5.89
N GLU A 65 15.46 4.91 6.39
CA GLU A 65 15.21 4.72 7.82
C GLU A 65 15.63 3.33 8.30
N LEU A 66 15.43 2.30 7.48
CA LEU A 66 15.75 0.92 7.84
C LEU A 66 17.24 0.63 7.76
N ASP A 67 18.00 1.33 6.92
CA ASP A 67 19.47 1.22 6.84
C ASP A 67 20.16 1.66 8.15
N LYS A 68 19.48 2.41 9.02
CA LYS A 68 19.98 2.77 10.36
C LYS A 68 20.13 1.56 11.29
N LEU A 69 19.59 0.40 10.91
CA LEU A 69 19.74 -0.87 11.67
C LEU A 69 21.02 -1.65 11.32
N ALA A 70 21.73 -1.24 10.29
CA ALA A 70 23.01 -1.86 9.93
C ALA A 70 24.10 -1.57 10.99
N PRO A 71 25.06 -2.47 11.21
CA PRO A 71 25.26 -3.74 10.47
C PRO A 71 24.48 -4.95 11.03
N ASP A 72 23.78 -4.84 12.15
CA ASP A 72 23.20 -6.00 12.84
C ASP A 72 21.99 -6.57 12.08
N VAL A 73 21.16 -5.70 11.50
CA VAL A 73 20.01 -6.07 10.66
C VAL A 73 20.14 -5.38 9.31
N VAL A 74 20.07 -6.17 8.23
CA VAL A 74 20.05 -5.69 6.85
C VAL A 74 18.65 -5.87 6.29
N VAL A 75 17.97 -4.78 5.94
CA VAL A 75 16.62 -4.83 5.37
C VAL A 75 16.68 -4.70 3.86
N LYS A 76 15.97 -5.59 3.16
CA LYS A 76 15.79 -5.57 1.71
C LYS A 76 14.34 -5.31 1.37
N LEU A 77 14.06 -4.20 0.69
CA LEU A 77 12.75 -3.89 0.13
C LEU A 77 12.68 -4.47 -1.29
N GLU A 78 11.75 -5.38 -1.53
CA GLU A 78 11.59 -6.04 -2.82
C GLU A 78 10.22 -5.72 -3.41
N ARG A 79 10.21 -5.10 -4.60
CA ARG A 79 8.96 -4.84 -5.33
C ARG A 79 8.39 -6.15 -5.87
N LYS A 80 7.10 -6.36 -5.66
CA LYS A 80 6.33 -7.48 -6.22
C LYS A 80 5.07 -6.96 -6.88
N GLU A 81 4.87 -7.29 -8.13
CA GLU A 81 3.59 -7.06 -8.79
C GLU A 81 2.59 -8.12 -8.35
N LYS A 82 1.34 -7.72 -8.14
CA LYS A 82 0.27 -8.58 -7.61
C LYS A 82 0.69 -9.28 -6.32
N MET A 83 1.27 -8.50 -5.42
CA MET A 83 1.86 -9.01 -4.17
C MET A 83 0.84 -9.78 -3.33
N SER A 84 -0.40 -9.31 -3.24
CA SER A 84 -1.46 -9.99 -2.51
C SER A 84 -1.69 -11.42 -3.02
N ASP A 85 -1.76 -11.60 -4.34
CA ASP A 85 -1.94 -12.94 -4.93
C ASP A 85 -0.71 -13.82 -4.71
N SER A 86 0.48 -13.24 -4.83
CA SER A 86 1.74 -13.96 -4.54
C SER A 86 1.80 -14.41 -3.08
N LEU A 87 1.42 -13.56 -2.12
CA LEU A 87 1.38 -13.90 -0.69
C LEU A 87 0.39 -15.02 -0.39
N LYS A 88 -0.78 -15.04 -1.02
CA LYS A 88 -1.76 -16.14 -0.88
C LYS A 88 -1.17 -17.49 -1.32
N LEU A 89 -0.30 -17.48 -2.32
CA LEU A 89 0.34 -18.70 -2.83
C LEU A 89 1.52 -19.17 -1.97
N VAL A 90 2.38 -18.25 -1.52
CA VAL A 90 3.65 -18.61 -0.88
C VAL A 90 3.76 -18.18 0.59
N GLY A 91 2.81 -17.43 1.14
CA GLY A 91 2.94 -16.81 2.46
C GLY A 91 3.13 -17.80 3.63
N ASN A 92 2.75 -19.06 3.46
CA ASN A 92 2.97 -20.15 4.42
C ASN A 92 4.21 -21.02 4.08
N ASP A 93 4.95 -20.72 3.01
CA ASP A 93 6.16 -21.46 2.65
C ASP A 93 7.41 -20.73 3.18
N PRO A 94 8.14 -21.28 4.17
CA PRO A 94 9.29 -20.63 4.78
C PRO A 94 10.50 -20.43 3.83
N ASN A 95 10.47 -21.03 2.63
CA ASN A 95 11.55 -20.91 1.66
C ASN A 95 11.29 -19.86 0.58
N SER A 96 10.01 -19.52 0.36
CA SER A 96 9.58 -18.62 -0.74
C SER A 96 8.94 -17.34 -0.25
N ALA A 97 8.41 -17.33 0.98
CA ALA A 97 7.75 -16.17 1.55
C ALA A 97 8.77 -15.10 1.99
N PRO A 98 8.41 -13.80 1.94
CA PRO A 98 9.17 -12.75 2.59
C PRO A 98 9.04 -12.85 4.11
N ASP A 99 9.83 -12.09 4.85
CA ASP A 99 9.69 -12.00 6.31
C ASP A 99 8.53 -11.09 6.71
N MET A 100 8.33 -10.04 5.93
CA MET A 100 7.32 -9.00 6.15
C MET A 100 6.79 -8.51 4.79
N TYR A 101 5.66 -7.79 4.81
CA TYR A 101 5.23 -7.02 3.65
C TYR A 101 4.71 -5.64 4.06
N PHE A 102 4.83 -4.67 3.17
CA PHE A 102 4.31 -3.31 3.31
C PHE A 102 3.17 -3.11 2.31
N PHE A 103 1.95 -2.88 2.82
CA PHE A 103 0.75 -2.71 1.98
C PHE A 103 -0.41 -2.05 2.74
N ALA A 104 -1.52 -1.80 2.04
CA ALA A 104 -2.76 -1.30 2.62
C ALA A 104 -3.45 -2.34 3.52
N HIS A 105 -4.18 -1.86 4.52
CA HIS A 105 -4.80 -2.68 5.58
C HIS A 105 -5.96 -3.58 5.10
N ASP A 106 -6.54 -3.32 3.93
CA ASP A 106 -7.69 -4.07 3.39
C ASP A 106 -7.39 -5.57 3.13
N LYS A 107 -6.11 -5.96 3.09
CA LYS A 107 -5.69 -7.36 2.91
C LYS A 107 -5.49 -8.12 4.22
N ILE A 108 -5.55 -7.45 5.37
CA ILE A 108 -5.26 -8.07 6.67
C ILE A 108 -6.21 -9.23 6.95
N GLY A 109 -7.51 -9.05 6.72
CA GLY A 109 -8.50 -10.08 7.04
C GLY A 109 -8.28 -11.39 6.29
N VAL A 110 -8.10 -11.33 4.98
CA VAL A 110 -7.87 -12.53 4.17
C VAL A 110 -6.54 -13.20 4.53
N MET A 111 -5.46 -12.43 4.73
CA MET A 111 -4.15 -12.98 5.09
C MET A 111 -4.14 -13.59 6.50
N ALA A 112 -4.84 -12.96 7.46
CA ALA A 112 -5.00 -13.50 8.81
C ALA A 112 -5.84 -14.79 8.82
N GLN A 113 -6.95 -14.82 8.06
CA GLN A 113 -7.79 -16.02 7.94
C GLN A 113 -7.03 -17.20 7.32
N MET A 114 -6.13 -16.95 6.36
CA MET A 114 -5.24 -17.95 5.78
C MET A 114 -4.10 -18.40 6.72
N GLY A 115 -3.99 -17.78 7.92
CA GLY A 115 -2.94 -18.09 8.88
C GLY A 115 -1.54 -17.64 8.49
N ILE A 116 -1.44 -16.70 7.55
CA ILE A 116 -0.18 -16.18 7.01
C ILE A 116 0.48 -15.19 7.99
N LEU A 117 -0.31 -14.43 8.76
CA LEU A 117 0.17 -13.33 9.58
C LEU A 117 0.43 -13.73 11.03
N ALA A 118 1.46 -13.14 11.62
CA ALA A 118 1.69 -13.10 13.07
C ALA A 118 1.16 -11.77 13.64
N PRO A 119 0.57 -11.76 14.86
CA PRO A 119 0.18 -10.52 15.53
C PRO A 119 1.38 -9.60 15.77
N ILE A 120 1.22 -8.32 15.52
CA ILE A 120 2.26 -7.31 15.79
C ILE A 120 2.61 -7.26 17.29
N THR A 121 1.64 -7.57 18.15
CA THR A 121 1.83 -7.60 19.61
C THR A 121 2.79 -8.70 20.10
N ASP A 122 3.19 -9.63 19.26
CA ASP A 122 4.23 -10.62 19.57
C ASP A 122 5.65 -10.02 19.54
N PHE A 123 5.80 -8.83 18.95
CA PHE A 123 7.09 -8.14 18.72
C PHE A 123 7.19 -6.79 19.45
N VAL A 124 6.10 -6.01 19.44
CA VAL A 124 6.01 -4.70 20.10
C VAL A 124 4.76 -4.65 20.95
N SER A 125 4.85 -4.03 22.13
CA SER A 125 3.72 -3.95 23.05
C SER A 125 2.67 -2.94 22.57
N LYS A 126 1.46 -3.00 23.13
CA LYS A 126 0.44 -1.97 22.90
C LYS A 126 0.90 -0.60 23.41
N ASP A 127 1.70 -0.58 24.47
CA ASP A 127 2.25 0.66 25.03
C ASP A 127 3.23 1.34 24.07
N ASP A 128 4.00 0.56 23.28
CA ASP A 128 4.87 1.11 22.23
C ASP A 128 4.08 1.79 21.09
N MET A 129 2.80 1.47 20.94
CA MET A 129 1.91 1.97 19.88
C MET A 129 0.97 3.11 20.31
N THR A 130 1.10 3.62 21.55
CA THR A 130 0.22 4.68 22.09
C THR A 130 0.30 6.01 21.33
N ASP A 131 1.41 6.27 20.66
CA ASP A 131 1.58 7.44 19.81
C ASP A 131 0.90 7.33 18.44
N LEU A 132 0.40 6.15 18.07
CA LEU A 132 -0.33 5.96 16.82
C LEU A 132 -1.77 6.49 16.92
N MET A 133 -2.29 7.04 15.84
CA MET A 133 -3.68 7.49 15.77
C MET A 133 -4.63 6.30 15.95
N PRO A 134 -5.62 6.38 16.87
CA PRO A 134 -6.52 5.25 17.15
C PRO A 134 -7.21 4.67 15.92
N MET A 135 -7.59 5.52 14.96
CA MET A 135 -8.20 5.08 13.71
C MET A 135 -7.29 4.17 12.87
N THR A 136 -5.98 4.43 12.87
CA THR A 136 -5.02 3.61 12.12
C THR A 136 -4.81 2.25 12.77
N VAL A 137 -4.80 2.20 14.11
CA VAL A 137 -4.73 0.94 14.87
C VAL A 137 -6.00 0.12 14.68
N THR A 138 -7.18 0.78 14.67
CA THR A 138 -8.46 0.11 14.39
C THR A 138 -8.45 -0.52 12.99
N ALA A 139 -8.01 0.21 11.96
CA ALA A 139 -7.90 -0.31 10.60
C ALA A 139 -6.92 -1.51 10.50
N ALA A 140 -5.85 -1.50 11.30
CA ALA A 140 -4.85 -2.57 11.37
C ALA A 140 -5.29 -3.79 12.21
N THR A 141 -6.51 -3.75 12.79
CA THR A 141 -7.03 -4.78 13.69
C THR A 141 -8.06 -5.65 12.97
N TYR A 142 -7.87 -6.97 13.07
CA TYR A 142 -8.84 -7.97 12.61
C TYR A 142 -9.07 -8.99 13.73
N GLN A 143 -10.34 -9.31 14.05
CA GLN A 143 -10.71 -10.24 15.14
C GLN A 143 -9.98 -9.96 16.47
N ASN A 144 -9.92 -8.69 16.87
CA ASN A 144 -9.26 -8.20 18.09
C ASN A 144 -7.73 -8.40 18.14
N GLN A 145 -7.07 -8.75 17.04
CA GLN A 145 -5.63 -8.83 16.93
C GLN A 145 -5.10 -7.76 15.97
N ILE A 146 -3.99 -7.12 16.33
CA ILE A 146 -3.31 -6.14 15.46
C ILE A 146 -2.35 -6.91 14.57
N TYR A 147 -2.59 -6.91 13.26
CA TYR A 147 -1.79 -7.63 12.26
C TYR A 147 -0.90 -6.74 11.40
N GLN A 148 -1.03 -5.43 11.55
CA GLN A 148 -0.20 -4.48 10.81
C GLN A 148 0.27 -3.38 11.75
N LEU A 149 1.55 -2.95 11.60
CA LEU A 149 2.05 -1.72 12.19
C LEU A 149 1.72 -0.56 11.24
N PRO A 150 0.80 0.35 11.60
CA PRO A 150 0.48 1.52 10.78
C PRO A 150 1.67 2.46 10.63
N ILE A 151 1.95 2.91 9.40
CA ILE A 151 3.00 3.89 9.08
C ILE A 151 2.40 5.23 8.69
N TYR A 152 1.41 5.22 7.77
CA TYR A 152 0.68 6.41 7.37
C TYR A 152 -0.74 6.05 6.92
N PHE A 153 -1.61 7.04 6.87
CA PHE A 153 -2.92 6.91 6.25
C PHE A 153 -3.02 7.80 5.00
N GLU A 154 -3.94 7.45 4.13
CA GLU A 154 -4.17 8.13 2.88
C GLU A 154 -5.63 8.08 2.47
N THR A 155 -6.02 9.06 1.65
CA THR A 155 -7.30 9.09 0.95
C THR A 155 -7.13 9.80 -0.38
N GLN A 156 -8.15 9.71 -1.21
CA GLN A 156 -8.18 10.42 -2.48
C GLN A 156 -8.65 11.88 -2.28
N MET A 157 -8.10 12.75 -3.11
CA MET A 157 -8.41 14.18 -3.17
C MET A 157 -8.63 14.57 -4.62
N PHE A 158 -9.31 15.69 -4.85
CA PHE A 158 -9.35 16.32 -6.16
C PHE A 158 -8.02 17.02 -6.42
N MET A 159 -7.32 16.60 -7.47
CA MET A 159 -6.01 17.14 -7.87
C MET A 159 -6.13 17.83 -9.22
N TYR A 160 -5.52 19.00 -9.38
CA TYR A 160 -5.59 19.77 -10.61
C TYR A 160 -4.29 20.51 -10.93
N ASN A 161 -4.06 20.78 -12.20
CA ASN A 161 -2.93 21.61 -12.66
C ASN A 161 -3.37 23.08 -12.67
N LYS A 162 -2.83 23.90 -11.73
CA LYS A 162 -3.17 25.33 -11.57
C LYS A 162 -2.91 26.16 -12.83
N LYS A 163 -2.03 25.69 -13.72
CA LYS A 163 -1.79 26.37 -15.01
C LYS A 163 -2.96 26.20 -15.98
N LEU A 164 -3.69 25.08 -15.90
CA LEU A 164 -4.77 24.72 -16.83
C LEU A 164 -6.16 24.96 -16.22
N MET A 165 -6.35 24.66 -14.95
CA MET A 165 -7.58 24.88 -14.19
C MET A 165 -7.32 25.90 -13.09
N LYS A 166 -7.93 27.08 -13.19
CA LYS A 166 -7.68 28.18 -12.24
C LYS A 166 -8.37 27.95 -10.89
N GLU A 167 -9.60 27.44 -10.92
CA GLU A 167 -10.41 27.15 -9.75
C GLU A 167 -10.90 25.70 -9.86
N PRO A 168 -10.76 24.89 -8.80
CA PRO A 168 -11.31 23.55 -8.78
C PRO A 168 -12.84 23.62 -8.69
N PRO A 169 -13.57 22.70 -9.34
CA PRO A 169 -15.03 22.67 -9.29
C PRO A 169 -15.50 22.32 -7.86
N ALA A 170 -16.44 23.13 -7.34
CA ALA A 170 -17.04 22.88 -6.03
C ALA A 170 -18.09 21.74 -6.07
N THR A 171 -18.72 21.57 -7.23
CA THR A 171 -19.77 20.57 -7.43
C THR A 171 -19.48 19.67 -8.64
N THR A 172 -20.14 18.53 -8.68
CA THR A 172 -20.04 17.61 -9.81
C THR A 172 -20.69 18.17 -11.09
N ASP A 173 -21.69 19.05 -10.98
CA ASP A 173 -22.27 19.71 -12.14
C ASP A 173 -21.29 20.71 -12.76
N ASP A 174 -20.55 21.47 -11.93
CA ASP A 174 -19.47 22.36 -12.38
C ASP A 174 -18.35 21.54 -13.04
N LEU A 175 -17.98 20.38 -12.46
CA LEU A 175 -17.00 19.46 -13.04
C LEU A 175 -17.46 18.97 -14.42
N LEU A 176 -18.72 18.54 -14.54
CA LEU A 176 -19.27 18.04 -15.81
C LEU A 176 -19.30 19.14 -16.88
N ALA A 177 -19.68 20.38 -16.49
CA ALA A 177 -19.65 21.53 -17.39
C ALA A 177 -18.21 21.82 -17.87
N TYR A 178 -17.26 21.82 -16.94
CA TYR A 178 -15.84 21.99 -17.24
C TYR A 178 -15.30 20.91 -18.21
N MET A 179 -15.65 19.65 -17.97
CA MET A 179 -15.28 18.54 -18.85
C MET A 179 -15.81 18.71 -20.28
N LYS A 180 -17.07 19.11 -20.43
CA LYS A 180 -17.70 19.35 -21.75
C LYS A 180 -16.97 20.42 -22.56
N GLU A 181 -16.50 21.48 -21.89
CA GLU A 181 -15.81 22.59 -22.53
C GLU A 181 -14.35 22.24 -22.89
N ASN A 182 -13.66 21.54 -21.99
CA ASN A 182 -12.21 21.36 -22.03
C ASN A 182 -11.74 20.00 -22.54
N THR A 183 -12.65 19.05 -22.83
CA THR A 183 -12.28 17.76 -23.41
C THR A 183 -12.35 17.82 -24.93
N LYS A 184 -11.20 17.98 -25.58
CA LYS A 184 -11.08 18.09 -27.05
C LYS A 184 -9.64 17.84 -27.50
N ASN A 185 -9.45 17.36 -28.72
CA ASN A 185 -8.12 17.22 -29.35
C ASN A 185 -7.09 16.45 -28.51
N GLY A 186 -7.51 15.41 -27.79
CA GLY A 186 -6.63 14.59 -26.95
C GLY A 186 -6.27 15.20 -25.60
N THR A 187 -6.93 16.31 -25.23
CA THR A 187 -6.90 16.86 -23.87
C THR A 187 -8.22 16.56 -23.14
N TYR A 188 -8.16 16.51 -21.82
CA TYR A 188 -9.26 16.13 -20.97
C TYR A 188 -9.43 17.12 -19.82
N GLY A 189 -10.64 17.61 -19.58
CA GLY A 189 -10.91 18.46 -18.42
C GLY A 189 -10.70 17.74 -17.09
N PHE A 190 -11.03 16.44 -17.08
CA PHE A 190 -10.87 15.54 -15.94
C PHE A 190 -10.67 14.10 -16.40
N VAL A 191 -9.86 13.35 -15.66
CA VAL A 191 -9.67 11.91 -15.83
C VAL A 191 -9.64 11.20 -14.50
N GLU A 192 -10.10 9.95 -14.45
CA GLU A 192 -9.96 9.07 -13.28
C GLU A 192 -9.93 7.61 -13.71
N GLN A 193 -9.55 6.74 -12.77
CA GLN A 193 -9.63 5.29 -12.96
C GLN A 193 -11.08 4.81 -12.84
N HIS A 194 -11.91 5.19 -13.81
CA HIS A 194 -13.36 5.02 -13.79
C HIS A 194 -13.88 3.57 -13.75
N SER A 195 -13.00 2.59 -13.87
CA SER A 195 -13.35 1.16 -13.77
C SER A 195 -12.64 0.44 -12.63
N THR A 196 -11.99 1.19 -11.73
CA THR A 196 -11.35 0.67 -10.52
C THR A 196 -12.25 0.90 -9.32
N ALA A 197 -12.53 -0.15 -8.55
CA ALA A 197 -13.45 -0.11 -7.43
C ALA A 197 -13.06 0.92 -6.36
N TYR A 198 -11.76 1.02 -6.05
CA TYR A 198 -11.23 1.98 -5.08
C TYR A 198 -11.54 3.44 -5.46
N TYR A 199 -11.40 3.82 -6.74
CA TYR A 199 -11.65 5.18 -7.21
C TYR A 199 -13.16 5.47 -7.32
N THR A 200 -13.92 4.52 -7.87
CA THR A 200 -15.36 4.70 -8.10
C THR A 200 -16.17 4.63 -6.80
N ALA A 201 -15.63 4.03 -5.72
CA ALA A 201 -16.30 3.98 -4.42
C ALA A 201 -16.74 5.37 -3.92
N SER A 202 -15.98 6.43 -4.21
CA SER A 202 -16.33 7.80 -3.83
C SER A 202 -17.70 8.24 -4.37
N TRP A 203 -18.02 7.83 -5.60
CA TRP A 203 -19.33 8.08 -6.23
C TRP A 203 -20.43 7.26 -5.55
N LEU A 204 -20.17 5.96 -5.27
CA LEU A 204 -21.15 5.10 -4.61
C LEU A 204 -21.53 5.65 -3.23
N HIS A 205 -20.54 6.01 -2.43
CA HIS A 205 -20.76 6.52 -1.06
C HIS A 205 -21.52 7.85 -1.06
N ALA A 206 -21.26 8.74 -2.02
CA ALA A 206 -21.99 10.02 -2.12
C ALA A 206 -23.49 9.84 -2.35
N PHE A 207 -23.92 8.73 -2.96
CA PHE A 207 -25.32 8.36 -3.12
C PHE A 207 -25.88 7.55 -1.95
N GLY A 208 -25.02 7.11 -0.99
CA GLY A 208 -25.40 6.23 0.11
C GLY A 208 -25.35 4.74 -0.27
N GLY A 209 -24.75 4.40 -1.43
CA GLY A 209 -24.39 3.05 -1.80
C GLY A 209 -23.06 2.63 -1.18
N TYR A 210 -22.68 1.36 -1.35
CA TYR A 210 -21.40 0.81 -0.87
C TYR A 210 -21.05 -0.48 -1.61
N ILE A 211 -19.80 -0.89 -1.52
CA ILE A 211 -19.34 -2.15 -2.10
C ILE A 211 -19.71 -3.32 -1.20
N ILE A 212 -19.30 -3.27 0.08
CA ILE A 212 -19.62 -4.26 1.11
C ILE A 212 -19.64 -3.57 2.48
N ASN A 213 -20.47 -4.03 3.39
CA ASN A 213 -20.54 -3.53 4.78
C ASN A 213 -19.78 -4.44 5.76
N ASP A 214 -19.68 -4.03 7.02
CA ASP A 214 -18.99 -4.75 8.09
C ASP A 214 -19.61 -6.12 8.44
N LYS A 215 -20.82 -6.40 7.93
CA LYS A 215 -21.50 -7.70 8.09
C LYS A 215 -21.25 -8.63 6.91
N ALA A 216 -20.31 -8.29 6.03
CA ALA A 216 -20.05 -9.00 4.79
C ALA A 216 -21.25 -9.06 3.83
N GLU A 217 -22.11 -8.05 3.85
CA GLU A 217 -23.26 -7.93 2.95
C GLU A 217 -22.90 -7.04 1.76
N PRO A 218 -22.84 -7.56 0.52
CA PRO A 218 -22.59 -6.75 -0.67
C PRO A 218 -23.73 -5.74 -0.92
N GLY A 219 -23.36 -4.52 -1.33
CA GLY A 219 -24.29 -3.44 -1.61
C GLY A 219 -24.41 -3.05 -3.08
N LEU A 220 -24.02 -3.93 -4.00
CA LEU A 220 -23.92 -3.60 -5.43
C LEU A 220 -25.29 -3.43 -6.12
N ASP A 221 -26.32 -4.14 -5.67
CA ASP A 221 -27.70 -4.04 -6.22
C ASP A 221 -28.59 -3.06 -5.47
N LEU A 222 -28.06 -2.28 -4.52
CA LEU A 222 -28.81 -1.22 -3.87
C LEU A 222 -29.20 -0.14 -4.89
N LYS A 223 -30.42 0.41 -4.76
CA LYS A 223 -30.86 1.52 -5.63
C LYS A 223 -29.87 2.69 -5.63
N ALA A 224 -29.32 3.02 -4.46
CA ALA A 224 -28.30 4.05 -4.30
C ALA A 224 -27.02 3.76 -5.10
N THR A 225 -26.57 2.50 -5.13
CA THR A 225 -25.42 2.07 -5.94
C THR A 225 -25.72 2.14 -7.44
N GLN A 226 -26.90 1.67 -7.87
CA GLN A 226 -27.33 1.77 -9.27
C GLN A 226 -27.43 3.22 -9.74
N ASP A 227 -27.97 4.11 -8.91
CA ASP A 227 -28.07 5.54 -9.21
C ASP A 227 -26.68 6.19 -9.33
N ALA A 228 -25.77 5.85 -8.42
CA ALA A 228 -24.39 6.32 -8.44
C ALA A 228 -23.67 5.89 -9.73
N VAL A 229 -23.76 4.62 -10.09
CA VAL A 229 -23.12 4.09 -11.33
C VAL A 229 -23.70 4.75 -12.57
N THR A 230 -25.03 4.94 -12.61
CA THR A 230 -25.71 5.65 -13.70
C THR A 230 -25.29 7.11 -13.80
N TYR A 231 -25.17 7.79 -12.67
CA TYR A 231 -24.71 9.17 -12.59
C TYR A 231 -23.25 9.31 -13.03
N HIS A 232 -22.36 8.48 -12.51
CA HIS A 232 -20.94 8.47 -12.84
C HIS A 232 -20.69 8.23 -14.36
N LYS A 233 -21.46 7.38 -15.00
CA LYS A 233 -21.37 7.11 -16.44
C LYS A 233 -21.48 8.38 -17.31
N GLN A 234 -22.10 9.46 -16.82
CA GLN A 234 -22.20 10.72 -17.54
C GLN A 234 -20.83 11.41 -17.68
N PHE A 235 -19.95 11.24 -16.72
CA PHE A 235 -18.59 11.78 -16.70
C PHE A 235 -17.65 10.94 -17.56
N VAL A 236 -17.78 9.61 -17.48
CA VAL A 236 -16.95 8.65 -18.23
C VAL A 236 -16.99 8.91 -19.74
N LYS A 237 -18.09 9.45 -20.29
CA LYS A 237 -18.20 9.83 -21.69
C LYS A 237 -17.14 10.83 -22.17
N TYR A 238 -16.55 11.57 -21.25
CA TYR A 238 -15.55 12.61 -21.50
C TYR A 238 -14.15 12.19 -21.04
N MET A 239 -13.94 10.90 -20.75
CA MET A 239 -12.66 10.31 -20.35
C MET A 239 -12.15 9.30 -21.39
N PRO A 240 -10.87 8.93 -21.35
CA PRO A 240 -10.37 7.80 -22.15
C PRO A 240 -11.10 6.51 -21.79
N VAL A 241 -11.35 5.66 -22.78
CA VAL A 241 -12.10 4.40 -22.61
C VAL A 241 -11.39 3.42 -21.68
N ASP A 242 -10.05 3.41 -21.70
CA ASP A 242 -9.29 2.42 -20.96
C ASP A 242 -9.40 2.63 -19.43
N GLY A 243 -9.36 3.87 -18.93
CA GLY A 243 -9.52 4.17 -17.51
C GLY A 243 -8.49 3.53 -16.58
N GLU A 244 -7.31 3.16 -17.08
CA GLU A 244 -6.27 2.47 -16.31
C GLU A 244 -5.33 3.46 -15.60
N TYR A 245 -4.71 3.00 -14.48
CA TYR A 245 -3.80 3.82 -13.67
C TYR A 245 -2.70 4.49 -14.49
N ASN A 246 -2.02 3.73 -15.32
CA ASN A 246 -0.90 4.24 -16.11
C ASN A 246 -1.34 5.29 -17.12
N THR A 247 -2.48 5.08 -17.80
CA THR A 247 -3.02 6.03 -18.78
C THR A 247 -3.47 7.33 -18.11
N MET A 248 -4.23 7.24 -17.02
CA MET A 248 -4.72 8.42 -16.29
C MET A 248 -3.57 9.23 -15.71
N THR A 249 -2.61 8.55 -15.08
CA THR A 249 -1.42 9.16 -14.50
C THR A 249 -0.54 9.85 -15.57
N ALA A 250 -0.34 9.19 -16.71
CA ALA A 250 0.42 9.75 -17.83
C ALA A 250 -0.25 11.01 -18.40
N LEU A 251 -1.56 10.99 -18.63
CA LEU A 251 -2.30 12.13 -19.16
C LEU A 251 -2.22 13.34 -18.23
N PHE A 252 -2.34 13.15 -16.91
CA PHE A 252 -2.22 14.22 -15.95
C PHE A 252 -0.77 14.74 -15.84
N LYS A 253 0.19 13.83 -15.77
CA LYS A 253 1.64 14.14 -15.75
C LYS A 253 2.10 14.92 -16.99
N GLU A 254 1.54 14.61 -18.15
CA GLU A 254 1.88 15.28 -19.43
C GLU A 254 1.12 16.60 -19.62
N GLY A 255 0.25 16.99 -18.70
CA GLY A 255 -0.61 18.18 -18.83
C GLY A 255 -1.71 18.00 -19.89
N LYS A 256 -1.99 16.81 -20.34
CA LYS A 256 -3.10 16.49 -21.24
C LYS A 256 -4.43 16.34 -20.50
N ALA A 257 -4.41 16.07 -19.20
CA ALA A 257 -5.57 16.17 -18.32
C ALA A 257 -5.39 17.38 -17.39
N HIS A 258 -6.47 18.16 -17.21
CA HIS A 258 -6.45 19.35 -16.36
C HIS A 258 -6.58 19.00 -14.88
N SER A 259 -7.33 17.93 -14.59
CA SER A 259 -7.57 17.43 -13.22
C SER A 259 -7.74 15.91 -13.18
N THR A 260 -7.59 15.36 -11.99
CA THR A 260 -7.77 13.94 -11.69
C THR A 260 -8.21 13.74 -10.23
N ILE A 261 -8.70 12.56 -9.91
CA ILE A 261 -8.79 12.08 -8.53
C ILE A 261 -7.52 11.26 -8.24
N GLY A 262 -6.87 11.53 -7.13
CA GLY A 262 -5.67 10.84 -6.71
C GLY A 262 -5.33 11.10 -5.26
N GLY A 263 -4.27 10.48 -4.77
CA GLY A 263 -3.83 10.61 -3.38
C GLY A 263 -2.35 11.03 -3.26
N PRO A 264 -1.80 10.99 -2.04
CA PRO A 264 -0.43 11.42 -1.76
C PRO A 264 0.61 10.67 -2.62
N TRP A 265 0.35 9.43 -3.02
CA TRP A 265 1.24 8.63 -3.88
C TRP A 265 1.54 9.28 -5.24
N LEU A 266 0.64 10.12 -5.78
CA LEU A 266 0.87 10.83 -7.05
C LEU A 266 1.72 12.09 -6.91
N VAL A 267 1.78 12.68 -5.71
CA VAL A 267 2.42 13.99 -5.49
C VAL A 267 3.89 14.02 -5.92
N PRO A 268 4.75 13.05 -5.56
CA PRO A 268 6.15 13.07 -6.00
C PRO A 268 6.30 13.04 -7.50
N THR A 269 5.55 12.18 -8.18
CA THR A 269 5.58 12.03 -9.64
C THR A 269 5.12 13.31 -10.35
N MET A 270 4.06 13.95 -9.85
CA MET A 270 3.53 15.20 -10.46
C MET A 270 4.47 16.38 -10.24
N LYS A 271 5.06 16.49 -9.04
CA LYS A 271 6.09 17.51 -8.75
C LYS A 271 7.33 17.34 -9.64
N ALA A 272 7.82 16.11 -9.77
CA ALA A 272 8.97 15.81 -10.63
C ALA A 272 8.72 16.12 -12.12
N ALA A 273 7.47 16.01 -12.56
CA ALA A 273 7.05 16.39 -13.92
C ALA A 273 6.84 17.92 -14.10
N GLY A 274 7.00 18.72 -13.04
CA GLY A 274 6.82 20.18 -13.10
C GLY A 274 5.36 20.63 -13.18
N ILE A 275 4.42 19.77 -12.75
CA ILE A 275 3.00 20.11 -12.63
C ILE A 275 2.85 21.12 -11.47
N ASP A 276 2.22 22.25 -11.74
CA ASP A 276 1.78 23.21 -10.72
C ASP A 276 0.53 22.65 -10.03
N LEU A 277 0.79 21.76 -9.05
CA LEU A 277 -0.23 20.90 -8.47
C LEU A 277 -1.10 21.67 -7.46
N GLY A 278 -2.40 21.70 -7.71
CA GLY A 278 -3.44 22.10 -6.76
C GLY A 278 -4.11 20.88 -6.14
N ILE A 279 -4.50 21.01 -4.89
CA ILE A 279 -5.21 19.99 -4.12
C ILE A 279 -6.45 20.64 -3.53
N ALA A 280 -7.60 20.02 -3.75
CA ALA A 280 -8.89 20.51 -3.26
C ALA A 280 -9.71 19.37 -2.63
N PRO A 281 -10.70 19.70 -1.79
CA PRO A 281 -11.70 18.74 -1.38
C PRO A 281 -12.42 18.12 -2.57
N MET A 282 -12.98 16.95 -2.37
CA MET A 282 -13.79 16.28 -3.38
C MET A 282 -15.05 17.09 -3.70
N PRO A 283 -15.47 17.20 -4.99
CA PRO A 283 -16.67 17.94 -5.38
C PRO A 283 -17.93 17.38 -4.72
N THR A 284 -18.89 18.27 -4.44
CA THR A 284 -20.21 17.87 -3.92
C THR A 284 -21.12 17.41 -5.06
N VAL A 285 -21.76 16.26 -4.89
CA VAL A 285 -22.79 15.75 -5.82
C VAL A 285 -24.07 16.55 -5.65
N ASN A 286 -24.46 17.32 -6.66
CA ASN A 286 -25.66 18.19 -6.60
C ASN A 286 -26.93 17.40 -6.27
N ALA A 287 -27.08 16.19 -6.84
CA ALA A 287 -28.25 15.34 -6.65
C ALA A 287 -28.47 14.88 -5.20
N THR A 288 -27.41 14.79 -4.39
CA THR A 288 -27.48 14.28 -3.01
C THR A 288 -27.09 15.32 -1.95
N GLY A 289 -26.43 16.41 -2.36
CA GLY A 289 -25.86 17.40 -1.45
C GLY A 289 -24.64 16.89 -0.65
N LYS A 290 -24.11 15.71 -0.97
CA LYS A 290 -22.96 15.10 -0.29
C LYS A 290 -21.71 15.20 -1.16
N PRO A 291 -20.52 15.43 -0.58
CA PRO A 291 -19.27 15.33 -1.35
C PRO A 291 -19.04 13.91 -1.85
N LEU A 292 -18.29 13.76 -2.94
CA LEU A 292 -17.71 12.47 -3.28
C LEU A 292 -16.89 11.99 -2.07
N THR A 293 -17.17 10.79 -1.58
CA THR A 293 -16.69 10.30 -0.28
C THR A 293 -15.77 9.10 -0.50
N PRO A 294 -14.44 9.32 -0.62
CA PRO A 294 -13.50 8.26 -0.97
C PRO A 294 -13.28 7.28 0.19
N TYR A 295 -12.70 6.14 -0.14
CA TYR A 295 -12.11 5.28 0.87
C TYR A 295 -10.88 5.95 1.51
N SER A 296 -10.67 5.66 2.80
CA SER A 296 -9.39 5.89 3.48
C SER A 296 -8.66 4.57 3.66
N GLY A 297 -7.36 4.59 3.36
CA GLY A 297 -6.45 3.47 3.53
C GLY A 297 -5.42 3.75 4.63
N VAL A 298 -4.95 2.68 5.28
CA VAL A 298 -3.82 2.72 6.21
C VAL A 298 -2.73 1.85 5.63
N GLN A 299 -1.59 2.43 5.33
CA GLN A 299 -0.41 1.73 4.86
C GLN A 299 0.47 1.34 6.05
N GLY A 300 0.95 0.12 6.04
CA GLY A 300 1.74 -0.38 7.15
C GLY A 300 2.46 -1.68 6.84
N VAL A 301 3.17 -2.17 7.83
CA VAL A 301 4.00 -3.37 7.73
C VAL A 301 3.37 -4.51 8.52
N SER A 302 3.22 -5.66 7.88
CA SER A 302 2.74 -6.91 8.49
C SER A 302 3.84 -7.96 8.52
N VAL A 303 3.83 -8.80 9.56
CA VAL A 303 4.83 -9.86 9.77
C VAL A 303 4.27 -11.20 9.32
N LEU A 304 5.04 -11.96 8.55
CA LEU A 304 4.64 -13.31 8.17
C LEU A 304 4.99 -14.31 9.28
N LYS A 305 4.05 -15.21 9.57
CA LYS A 305 4.18 -16.20 10.63
C LYS A 305 5.38 -17.13 10.47
N VAL A 306 5.75 -17.46 9.23
CA VAL A 306 6.90 -18.32 8.90
C VAL A 306 8.25 -17.73 9.31
N ALA A 307 8.36 -16.40 9.42
CA ALA A 307 9.56 -15.68 9.85
C ALA A 307 9.55 -15.34 11.34
N ALA A 308 8.37 -15.28 11.96
CA ALA A 308 8.11 -14.73 13.28
C ALA A 308 9.03 -15.27 14.39
N GLU A 309 9.21 -16.60 14.46
CA GLU A 309 10.06 -17.21 15.50
C GLU A 309 11.54 -17.13 15.17
N LYS A 310 11.91 -17.42 13.91
CA LYS A 310 13.31 -17.53 13.48
C LYS A 310 14.05 -16.20 13.51
N LYS A 311 13.36 -15.10 13.25
CA LYS A 311 13.93 -13.75 13.09
C LYS A 311 13.32 -12.74 14.08
N LYS A 312 12.76 -13.19 15.20
CA LYS A 312 12.00 -12.37 16.14
C LYS A 312 12.72 -11.07 16.54
N ASP A 313 13.98 -11.16 16.97
CA ASP A 313 14.73 -10.00 17.41
C ASP A 313 14.95 -8.97 16.30
N ALA A 314 15.30 -9.44 15.10
CA ALA A 314 15.50 -8.59 13.92
C ALA A 314 14.18 -7.93 13.47
N ILE A 315 13.08 -8.67 13.44
CA ILE A 315 11.73 -8.15 13.13
C ILE A 315 11.32 -7.10 14.17
N THR A 316 11.56 -7.38 15.46
CA THR A 316 11.31 -6.41 16.55
C THR A 316 12.11 -5.12 16.35
N ALA A 317 13.38 -5.22 15.96
CA ALA A 317 14.21 -4.05 15.68
C ALA A 317 13.64 -3.22 14.50
N VAL A 318 13.22 -3.88 13.42
CA VAL A 318 12.56 -3.24 12.26
C VAL A 318 11.29 -2.51 12.69
N LEU A 319 10.38 -3.18 13.41
CA LEU A 319 9.13 -2.57 13.86
C LEU A 319 9.36 -1.39 14.80
N LYS A 320 10.32 -1.49 15.74
CA LYS A 320 10.70 -0.38 16.64
C LYS A 320 11.32 0.80 15.89
N GLN A 321 12.08 0.54 14.83
CA GLN A 321 12.59 1.62 13.98
C GLN A 321 11.44 2.35 13.26
N LEU A 322 10.47 1.60 12.74
CA LEU A 322 9.31 2.15 12.02
C LEU A 322 8.29 2.85 12.94
N LEU A 323 8.30 2.59 14.25
CA LEU A 323 7.50 3.32 15.24
C LEU A 323 8.00 4.74 15.52
N LYS A 324 9.26 5.04 15.19
CA LYS A 324 9.82 6.36 15.45
C LYS A 324 9.14 7.42 14.54
N PRO A 325 8.99 8.67 15.04
CA PRO A 325 8.41 9.75 14.23
C PRO A 325 9.18 10.06 12.93
N ASP A 326 10.48 9.75 12.88
CA ASP A 326 11.37 10.10 11.77
C ASP A 326 10.85 9.61 10.43
N ILE A 327 10.38 8.36 10.35
CA ILE A 327 9.83 7.80 9.11
C ILE A 327 8.55 8.52 8.67
N GLY A 328 7.64 8.80 9.60
CA GLY A 328 6.41 9.54 9.28
C GLY A 328 6.70 10.96 8.80
N ILE A 329 7.67 11.65 9.41
CA ILE A 329 8.12 12.99 8.99
C ILE A 329 8.77 12.92 7.59
N ALA A 330 9.63 11.94 7.33
CA ALA A 330 10.29 11.77 6.04
C ALA A 330 9.25 11.53 4.91
N LEU A 331 8.30 10.62 5.14
CA LEU A 331 7.22 10.33 4.18
C LEU A 331 6.26 11.52 3.98
N ALA A 332 5.99 12.29 5.04
CA ALA A 332 5.20 13.51 4.92
C ALA A 332 5.87 14.55 4.02
N LYS A 333 7.20 14.69 4.13
CA LYS A 333 7.98 15.67 3.34
C LYS A 333 8.15 15.23 1.88
N SER A 334 8.50 13.97 1.65
CA SER A 334 8.82 13.47 0.31
C SER A 334 7.59 13.06 -0.49
N ALA A 335 6.61 12.41 0.16
CA ALA A 335 5.45 11.82 -0.48
C ALA A 335 4.10 12.44 -0.05
N SER A 336 4.11 13.44 0.83
CA SER A 336 2.88 14.05 1.37
C SER A 336 1.93 13.05 2.05
N SER A 337 2.46 11.94 2.54
CA SER A 337 1.71 10.92 3.28
C SER A 337 1.38 11.42 4.69
N ALA A 338 0.16 11.19 5.17
CA ALA A 338 -0.26 11.63 6.50
C ALA A 338 0.21 10.61 7.56
N PRO A 339 1.16 10.97 8.46
CA PRO A 339 1.74 10.02 9.40
C PRO A 339 0.70 9.39 10.33
N ALA A 340 0.82 8.07 10.60
CA ALA A 340 0.04 7.40 11.63
C ALA A 340 0.47 7.80 13.04
N ASN A 341 1.75 8.17 13.23
CA ASN A 341 2.27 8.62 14.52
C ASN A 341 1.93 10.09 14.76
N GLN A 342 1.18 10.36 15.84
CA GLN A 342 0.68 11.69 16.19
C GLN A 342 1.81 12.71 16.48
N LYS A 343 2.96 12.26 17.00
CA LYS A 343 4.11 13.14 17.27
C LYS A 343 4.70 13.79 16.02
N CYS A 344 4.48 13.19 14.85
CA CYS A 344 4.92 13.79 13.59
C CYS A 344 4.27 15.14 13.30
N TYR A 345 3.05 15.36 13.82
CA TYR A 345 2.29 16.59 13.56
C TYR A 345 2.82 17.80 14.35
N ASP A 346 3.79 17.61 15.25
CA ASP A 346 4.52 18.72 15.87
C ASP A 346 5.58 19.32 14.94
N ASN A 347 6.01 18.58 13.92
CA ASN A 347 6.95 19.05 12.91
C ASN A 347 6.33 20.13 12.01
N ALA A 348 7.06 21.21 11.77
CA ALA A 348 6.57 22.36 10.98
C ALA A 348 6.26 21.99 9.53
N ASP A 349 7.08 21.13 8.90
CA ASP A 349 6.89 20.73 7.51
C ASP A 349 5.65 19.85 7.35
N VAL A 350 5.33 18.99 8.34
CA VAL A 350 4.10 18.19 8.35
C VAL A 350 2.88 19.09 8.49
N LYS A 351 2.93 20.08 9.39
CA LYS A 351 1.85 21.07 9.59
C LYS A 351 1.58 21.93 8.36
N ALA A 352 2.62 22.24 7.60
CA ALA A 352 2.53 23.10 6.40
C ALA A 352 2.22 22.33 5.12
N ASN A 353 2.17 20.99 5.15
CA ASN A 353 1.94 20.19 3.94
C ASN A 353 0.49 20.28 3.48
N GLU A 354 0.27 20.88 2.30
CA GLU A 354 -1.07 21.14 1.74
C GLU A 354 -1.91 19.86 1.59
N MET A 355 -1.31 18.74 1.15
CA MET A 355 -2.01 17.46 1.01
C MET A 355 -2.46 16.92 2.37
N ILE A 356 -1.58 16.93 3.38
CA ILE A 356 -1.89 16.46 4.74
C ILE A 356 -2.98 17.31 5.37
N VAL A 357 -2.90 18.64 5.21
CA VAL A 357 -3.94 19.58 5.69
C VAL A 357 -5.27 19.32 4.99
N ALA A 358 -5.26 19.08 3.68
CA ALA A 358 -6.47 18.77 2.92
C ALA A 358 -7.07 17.42 3.34
N MET A 359 -6.27 16.37 3.47
CA MET A 359 -6.72 15.06 3.96
C MET A 359 -7.32 15.16 5.37
N LYS A 360 -6.70 15.92 6.26
CA LYS A 360 -7.21 16.12 7.62
C LYS A 360 -8.58 16.83 7.63
N LYS A 361 -8.79 17.81 6.74
CA LYS A 361 -10.11 18.49 6.59
C LYS A 361 -11.19 17.56 6.02
N THR A 362 -10.81 16.57 5.25
CA THR A 362 -11.73 15.58 4.65
C THR A 362 -11.92 14.33 5.49
N ALA A 363 -11.18 14.20 6.61
CA ALA A 363 -11.19 12.99 7.45
C ALA A 363 -12.61 12.59 7.94
N ASP A 364 -13.49 13.56 8.16
CA ASP A 364 -14.89 13.33 8.55
C ASP A 364 -15.78 12.86 7.38
N ASN A 365 -15.28 12.94 6.14
CA ASN A 365 -15.98 12.60 4.91
C ASN A 365 -15.27 11.49 4.13
N VAL A 366 -14.68 10.52 4.82
CA VAL A 366 -14.07 9.33 4.22
C VAL A 366 -14.70 8.07 4.81
N VAL A 367 -14.65 6.99 4.05
CA VAL A 367 -15.08 5.67 4.50
C VAL A 367 -13.83 4.81 4.68
N PRO A 368 -13.57 4.23 5.87
CA PRO A 368 -12.49 3.26 6.02
C PRO A 368 -12.69 2.08 5.07
N MET A 369 -11.65 1.63 4.39
CA MET A 369 -11.75 0.40 3.60
C MET A 369 -12.04 -0.78 4.53
N PRO A 370 -13.02 -1.65 4.19
CA PRO A 370 -13.24 -2.86 4.95
C PRO A 370 -12.01 -3.78 4.91
N ASN A 371 -11.58 -4.28 6.08
CA ASN A 371 -10.47 -5.23 6.19
C ASN A 371 -10.93 -6.67 6.38
N ILE A 372 -12.18 -6.95 6.07
CA ILE A 372 -12.76 -8.31 6.14
C ILE A 372 -12.34 -9.16 4.94
N PRO A 373 -12.24 -10.48 5.09
CA PRO A 373 -11.79 -11.37 3.99
C PRO A 373 -12.62 -11.27 2.72
N GLU A 374 -13.92 -11.07 2.87
CA GLU A 374 -14.88 -10.96 1.76
C GLU A 374 -14.60 -9.74 0.87
N MET A 375 -13.97 -8.69 1.41
CA MET A 375 -13.58 -7.52 0.60
C MET A 375 -12.63 -7.89 -0.53
N ASP A 376 -11.83 -8.94 -0.35
CA ASP A 376 -10.87 -9.37 -1.37
C ASP A 376 -11.54 -9.79 -2.69
N VAL A 377 -12.66 -10.52 -2.62
CA VAL A 377 -13.42 -10.89 -3.83
C VAL A 377 -14.24 -9.70 -4.37
N MET A 378 -14.63 -8.79 -3.50
CA MET A 378 -15.46 -7.64 -3.88
C MET A 378 -14.73 -6.66 -4.79
N TRP A 379 -13.39 -6.53 -4.66
CA TRP A 379 -12.61 -5.71 -5.58
C TRP A 379 -12.84 -6.15 -7.03
N THR A 380 -12.56 -7.41 -7.34
CA THR A 380 -12.69 -7.96 -8.69
C THR A 380 -14.13 -7.93 -9.21
N VAL A 381 -15.10 -8.30 -8.39
CA VAL A 381 -16.53 -8.30 -8.78
C VAL A 381 -16.99 -6.88 -9.13
N THR A 382 -16.62 -5.88 -8.31
CA THR A 382 -16.97 -4.49 -8.55
C THR A 382 -16.29 -3.93 -9.81
N GLU A 383 -15.00 -4.22 -10.01
CA GLU A 383 -14.25 -3.77 -11.19
C GLU A 383 -14.80 -4.37 -12.48
N ASN A 384 -15.19 -5.64 -12.48
CA ASN A 384 -15.85 -6.27 -13.63
C ASN A 384 -17.18 -5.60 -13.96
N MET A 385 -17.99 -5.24 -12.95
CA MET A 385 -19.23 -4.50 -13.12
C MET A 385 -18.96 -3.11 -13.73
N LEU A 386 -17.99 -2.37 -13.17
CA LEU A 386 -17.64 -1.04 -13.65
C LEU A 386 -17.08 -1.09 -15.08
N ALA A 387 -16.25 -2.07 -15.40
CA ALA A 387 -15.74 -2.26 -16.76
C ALA A 387 -16.87 -2.58 -17.77
N ALA A 388 -17.83 -3.41 -17.39
CA ALA A 388 -19.00 -3.68 -18.23
C ALA A 388 -19.78 -2.39 -18.53
N VAL A 389 -20.02 -1.55 -17.53
CA VAL A 389 -20.77 -0.30 -17.67
C VAL A 389 -19.96 0.78 -18.40
N ASN A 390 -18.71 1.00 -17.98
CA ASN A 390 -17.92 2.17 -18.38
C ASN A 390 -17.13 1.94 -19.67
N LYS A 391 -16.60 0.72 -19.89
CA LYS A 391 -15.84 0.38 -21.10
C LYS A 391 -16.73 -0.24 -22.20
N ASN A 392 -17.69 -1.09 -21.79
CA ASN A 392 -18.51 -1.86 -22.73
C ASN A 392 -19.94 -1.31 -22.90
N ASN A 393 -20.23 -0.18 -22.26
CA ASN A 393 -21.53 0.52 -22.34
C ASN A 393 -22.74 -0.32 -21.91
N ALA A 394 -22.57 -1.32 -21.05
CA ALA A 394 -23.65 -2.13 -20.51
C ALA A 394 -24.66 -1.28 -19.70
N ASP A 395 -25.85 -1.82 -19.51
CA ASP A 395 -26.88 -1.20 -18.66
C ASP A 395 -26.45 -1.23 -17.19
N PRO A 396 -26.46 -0.09 -16.47
CA PRO A 396 -26.00 -0.03 -15.09
C PRO A 396 -26.80 -0.93 -14.13
N ALA A 397 -28.14 -0.93 -14.23
CA ALA A 397 -28.98 -1.64 -13.29
C ALA A 397 -28.80 -3.16 -13.42
N SER A 398 -28.80 -3.68 -14.65
CA SER A 398 -28.56 -5.12 -14.89
C SER A 398 -27.15 -5.55 -14.51
N SER A 399 -26.13 -4.69 -14.74
CA SER A 399 -24.74 -4.96 -14.36
C SER A 399 -24.59 -5.00 -12.84
N CYS A 400 -25.18 -4.08 -12.11
CA CYS A 400 -25.21 -4.05 -10.65
C CYS A 400 -25.87 -5.32 -10.06
N LYS A 401 -27.02 -5.71 -10.60
CA LYS A 401 -27.72 -6.93 -10.20
C LYS A 401 -26.89 -8.19 -10.42
N SER A 402 -26.26 -8.32 -11.58
CA SER A 402 -25.39 -9.45 -11.91
C SER A 402 -24.17 -9.51 -11.00
N ALA A 403 -23.55 -8.36 -10.71
CA ALA A 403 -22.42 -8.26 -9.81
C ALA A 403 -22.80 -8.64 -8.36
N GLN A 404 -23.97 -8.22 -7.89
CA GLN A 404 -24.49 -8.63 -6.57
C GLN A 404 -24.63 -10.15 -6.47
N GLN A 405 -25.18 -10.79 -7.50
CA GLN A 405 -25.33 -12.25 -7.52
C GLN A 405 -23.99 -12.96 -7.50
N GLU A 406 -23.03 -12.49 -8.29
CA GLU A 406 -21.68 -13.06 -8.31
C GLU A 406 -20.95 -12.86 -6.98
N ALA A 407 -21.07 -11.66 -6.36
CA ALA A 407 -20.53 -11.38 -5.04
C ALA A 407 -21.06 -12.36 -3.99
N LEU A 408 -22.38 -12.54 -3.91
CA LEU A 408 -23.00 -13.47 -2.97
C LEU A 408 -22.53 -14.91 -3.16
N LYS A 409 -22.39 -15.37 -4.42
CA LYS A 409 -21.89 -16.68 -4.76
C LYS A 409 -20.43 -16.86 -4.31
N GLN A 410 -19.55 -15.89 -4.58
CA GLN A 410 -18.14 -15.97 -4.21
C GLN A 410 -17.97 -15.91 -2.69
N ILE A 411 -18.69 -15.04 -1.98
CA ILE A 411 -18.68 -14.98 -0.51
C ILE A 411 -19.18 -16.30 0.11
N GLN A 412 -20.21 -16.91 -0.48
CA GLN A 412 -20.67 -18.20 -0.02
C GLN A 412 -19.62 -19.32 -0.19
N ALA A 413 -18.82 -19.25 -1.25
CA ALA A 413 -17.75 -20.21 -1.51
C ALA A 413 -16.54 -20.07 -0.56
N MET A 414 -16.43 -18.93 0.17
CA MET A 414 -15.38 -18.71 1.18
C MET A 414 -15.72 -19.33 2.55
N LYS A 415 -16.98 -19.75 2.78
CA LYS A 415 -17.47 -20.35 4.02
C LYS A 415 -17.34 -21.86 3.99
#